data_7e3a43645d2d027613fa8412656f9038
#
_entry.id   7e3a43645d2d027613fa8412656f9038
#
_cell.length_a   1.000
_cell.length_b   1.000
_cell.length_c   1.000
_cell.angle_alpha   90.00
_cell.angle_beta   90.00
_cell.angle_gamma   90.00
#
_symmetry.space_group_name_H-M   'P 1'
#
loop_
_entity.id
_entity.type
_entity.pdbx_description
1 polymer ?
#
loop_
_entity_poly.entity_id
_entity_poly.type
_entity_poly.pdbx_seq_one_letter_code
_entity_poly.pdbx_strand_id
1 'polypeptide(L)'
;MTIQKQTDGKTLIIAPEGRLDTLTAPELEKELKTVIDDTDELIIDFEKLEYISSAGLRVMLYANQAMTGKKGMKIIHTPDIVREIFQITGLTEVLNVE
;
A
#
# COMPACT_ATOMS: atom_id res chain seq x y z
N MET A 1 -6.98 -10.32 7.92
CA MET A 1 -5.63 -9.77 7.56
C MET A 1 -5.03 -9.08 8.77
N THR A 2 -3.76 -9.27 8.99
CA THR A 2 -3.03 -8.55 10.03
C THR A 2 -2.39 -7.32 9.40
N ILE A 3 -2.56 -6.17 10.04
CA ILE A 3 -2.00 -4.92 9.55
C ILE A 3 -1.18 -4.30 10.68
N GLN A 4 0.14 -4.22 10.50
CA GLN A 4 1.04 -3.55 11.43
C GLN A 4 1.17 -2.09 11.02
N LYS A 5 1.20 -1.19 11.99
CA LYS A 5 1.37 0.24 11.74
C LYS A 5 2.44 0.80 12.66
N GLN A 6 3.28 1.66 12.12
CA GLN A 6 4.31 2.37 12.88
C GLN A 6 4.34 3.81 12.41
N THR A 7 4.32 4.75 13.35
CA THR A 7 4.37 6.18 13.05
C THR A 7 5.69 6.77 13.52
N ASP A 8 6.27 7.62 12.71
CA ASP A 8 7.46 8.40 13.06
C ASP A 8 7.20 9.83 12.59
N GLY A 9 6.77 10.69 13.53
CA GLY A 9 6.33 12.02 13.19
C GLY A 9 5.11 11.96 12.27
N LYS A 10 5.23 12.51 11.06
CA LYS A 10 4.18 12.49 10.06
C LYS A 10 4.41 11.43 8.97
N THR A 11 5.32 10.49 9.23
CA THR A 11 5.56 9.34 8.36
C THR A 11 4.82 8.13 8.93
N LEU A 12 4.00 7.48 8.11
CA LEU A 12 3.33 6.25 8.48
C LEU A 12 3.92 5.09 7.69
N ILE A 13 4.30 4.04 8.42
CA ILE A 13 4.70 2.78 7.81
C ILE A 13 3.58 1.78 8.12
N ILE A 14 2.96 1.24 7.07
CA ILE A 14 1.87 0.27 7.21
C ILE A 14 2.28 -1.02 6.51
N ALA A 15 2.16 -2.15 7.21
CA ALA A 15 2.63 -3.44 6.74
C ALA A 15 1.50 -4.47 6.81
N PRO A 16 0.79 -4.70 5.69
CA PRO A 16 -0.23 -5.74 5.63
C PRO A 16 0.43 -7.11 5.49
N GLU A 17 -0.15 -8.12 6.15
CA GLU A 17 0.36 -9.49 6.14
C GLU A 17 -0.68 -10.43 5.56
N GLY A 18 -0.25 -11.36 4.74
CA GLY A 18 -1.10 -12.37 4.13
C GLY A 18 -1.54 -11.98 2.73
N ARG A 19 -2.80 -12.18 2.41
CA ARG A 19 -3.35 -11.93 1.08
C ARG A 19 -4.15 -10.64 1.07
N LEU A 20 -3.84 -9.76 0.12
CA LEU A 20 -4.59 -8.53 -0.11
C LEU A 20 -5.53 -8.77 -1.29
N ASP A 21 -6.76 -9.18 -0.99
CA ASP A 21 -7.75 -9.60 -1.98
C ASP A 21 -9.09 -8.89 -1.75
N THR A 22 -10.14 -9.39 -2.40
CA THR A 22 -11.48 -8.78 -2.34
C THR A 22 -12.03 -8.72 -0.91
N LEU A 23 -11.67 -9.70 -0.06
CA LEU A 23 -12.16 -9.74 1.32
C LEU A 23 -11.36 -8.85 2.26
N THR A 24 -10.05 -8.74 2.02
CA THR A 24 -9.14 -8.02 2.93
C THR A 24 -8.84 -6.58 2.51
N ALA A 25 -8.96 -6.28 1.21
CA ALA A 25 -8.72 -4.92 0.72
C ALA A 25 -9.54 -3.85 1.44
N PRO A 26 -10.85 -4.09 1.74
CA PRO A 26 -11.62 -3.11 2.51
C PRO A 26 -11.06 -2.84 3.90
N GLU A 27 -10.44 -3.83 4.54
CA GLU A 27 -9.81 -3.65 5.85
C GLU A 27 -8.65 -2.68 5.77
N LEU A 28 -7.78 -2.85 4.76
CA LEU A 28 -6.64 -1.97 4.57
C LEU A 28 -7.09 -0.56 4.18
N GLU A 29 -8.08 -0.45 3.30
CA GLU A 29 -8.63 0.83 2.89
C GLU A 29 -9.17 1.60 4.09
N LYS A 30 -9.90 0.93 4.97
CA LYS A 30 -10.44 1.54 6.18
C LYS A 30 -9.34 2.07 7.09
N GLU A 31 -8.29 1.29 7.30
CA GLU A 31 -7.14 1.71 8.11
C GLU A 31 -6.47 2.94 7.50
N LEU A 32 -6.29 2.97 6.19
CA LEU A 32 -5.68 4.10 5.51
C LEU A 32 -6.54 5.36 5.64
N LYS A 33 -7.85 5.23 5.47
CA LYS A 33 -8.76 6.38 5.55
C LYS A 33 -8.76 7.06 6.91
N THR A 34 -8.47 6.32 7.98
CA THR A 34 -8.45 6.91 9.33
C THR A 34 -7.20 7.73 9.62
N VAL A 35 -6.11 7.52 8.87
CA VAL A 35 -4.81 8.12 9.20
C VAL A 35 -4.22 8.97 8.08
N ILE A 36 -4.73 8.85 6.86
CA ILE A 36 -4.06 9.42 5.69
C ILE A 36 -4.04 10.96 5.71
N ASP A 37 -5.06 11.58 6.28
CA ASP A 37 -5.13 13.05 6.35
C ASP A 37 -4.04 13.64 7.23
N ASP A 38 -3.60 12.90 8.25
CA ASP A 38 -2.56 13.33 9.19
C ASP A 38 -1.17 12.83 8.80
N THR A 39 -1.06 12.19 7.63
CA THR A 39 0.18 11.58 7.17
C THR A 39 0.77 12.41 6.03
N ASP A 40 2.06 12.78 6.14
CA ASP A 40 2.77 13.49 5.08
C ASP A 40 3.49 12.52 4.14
N GLU A 41 4.01 11.42 4.69
CA GLU A 41 4.70 10.40 3.89
C GLU A 41 4.15 9.02 4.27
N LEU A 42 3.79 8.24 3.26
CA LEU A 42 3.25 6.90 3.45
C LEU A 42 4.21 5.87 2.88
N ILE A 43 4.60 4.93 3.71
CA ILE A 43 5.43 3.79 3.30
C ILE A 43 4.60 2.53 3.51
N ILE A 44 4.42 1.77 2.45
CA ILE A 44 3.71 0.49 2.53
C ILE A 44 4.75 -0.62 2.42
N ASP A 45 4.85 -1.44 3.46
CA ASP A 45 5.83 -2.51 3.54
C ASP A 45 5.15 -3.84 3.21
N PHE A 46 5.51 -4.42 2.06
CA PHE A 46 4.92 -5.66 1.56
C PHE A 46 5.75 -6.90 1.89
N GLU A 47 6.70 -6.79 2.82
CA GLU A 47 7.58 -7.92 3.15
C GLU A 47 6.81 -9.21 3.45
N LYS A 48 5.68 -9.10 4.15
CA LYS A 48 4.88 -10.28 4.55
C LYS A 48 3.60 -10.44 3.73
N LEU A 49 3.51 -9.76 2.60
CA LEU A 49 2.38 -9.92 1.70
C LEU A 49 2.63 -11.12 0.79
N GLU A 50 1.62 -11.97 0.64
CA GLU A 50 1.72 -13.20 -0.17
C GLU A 50 1.09 -13.06 -1.55
N TYR A 51 0.12 -12.15 -1.70
CA TYR A 51 -0.62 -11.99 -2.94
C TYR A 51 -1.39 -10.68 -2.93
N ILE A 52 -1.61 -10.11 -4.13
CA ILE A 52 -2.44 -8.93 -4.31
C ILE A 52 -3.41 -9.15 -5.48
N SER A 53 -4.68 -8.83 -5.27
CA SER A 53 -5.71 -8.89 -6.30
C SER A 53 -6.00 -7.49 -6.85
N SER A 54 -6.91 -7.43 -7.85
CA SER A 54 -7.34 -6.15 -8.40
C SER A 54 -7.93 -5.22 -7.34
N ALA A 55 -8.62 -5.77 -6.35
CA ALA A 55 -9.15 -4.98 -5.25
C ALA A 55 -8.03 -4.34 -4.43
N GLY A 56 -6.94 -5.08 -4.18
CA GLY A 56 -5.77 -4.55 -3.50
C GLY A 56 -5.07 -3.48 -4.32
N LEU A 57 -4.97 -3.69 -5.64
CA LEU A 57 -4.38 -2.70 -6.54
C LEU A 57 -5.14 -1.37 -6.50
N ARG A 58 -6.48 -1.43 -6.41
CA ARG A 58 -7.29 -0.20 -6.27
C ARG A 58 -6.99 0.54 -4.99
N VAL A 59 -6.77 -0.18 -3.89
CA VAL A 59 -6.41 0.46 -2.62
C VAL A 59 -5.06 1.16 -2.74
N MET A 60 -4.09 0.54 -3.42
CA MET A 60 -2.79 1.15 -3.67
C MET A 60 -2.94 2.44 -4.50
N LEU A 61 -3.77 2.42 -5.53
CA LEU A 61 -4.03 3.60 -6.35
C LEU A 61 -4.71 4.70 -5.54
N TYR A 62 -5.69 4.34 -4.72
CA TYR A 62 -6.35 5.29 -3.84
C TYR A 62 -5.34 5.96 -2.91
N ALA A 63 -4.50 5.17 -2.25
CA ALA A 63 -3.52 5.69 -1.31
C ALA A 63 -2.51 6.62 -2.01
N ASN A 64 -2.04 6.22 -3.19
CA ASN A 64 -1.10 7.02 -3.97
C ASN A 64 -1.71 8.37 -4.34
N GLN A 65 -2.96 8.37 -4.78
CA GLN A 65 -3.66 9.60 -5.15
C GLN A 65 -3.87 10.50 -3.94
N ALA A 66 -4.24 9.91 -2.80
CA ALA A 66 -4.46 10.67 -1.57
C ALA A 66 -3.18 11.34 -1.05
N MET A 67 -2.02 10.79 -1.40
CA MET A 67 -0.72 11.34 -1.00
C MET A 67 -0.16 12.36 -2.00
N THR A 68 -0.88 12.63 -3.09
CA THR A 68 -0.48 13.65 -4.06
C THR A 68 -0.49 15.03 -3.39
N GLY A 69 0.57 15.80 -3.62
CA GLY A 69 0.72 17.12 -2.98
C GLY A 69 1.38 17.07 -1.60
N LYS A 70 1.65 15.87 -1.12
CA LYS A 70 2.41 15.63 0.11
C LYS A 70 3.77 15.05 -0.24
N LYS A 71 4.48 14.44 0.71
CA LYS A 71 5.76 13.79 0.42
C LYS A 71 5.60 12.51 -0.39
N GLY A 72 4.37 12.02 -0.52
CA GLY A 72 4.06 10.92 -1.40
C GLY A 72 4.03 9.56 -0.71
N MET A 73 3.93 8.53 -1.55
CA MET A 73 3.84 7.14 -1.11
C MET A 73 4.90 6.31 -1.82
N LYS A 74 5.46 5.36 -1.10
CA LYS A 74 6.28 4.32 -1.72
C LYS A 74 5.93 2.96 -1.14
N ILE A 75 6.16 1.93 -1.93
CA ILE A 75 5.96 0.53 -1.54
C ILE A 75 7.34 -0.11 -1.48
N ILE A 76 7.67 -0.71 -0.35
CA ILE A 76 8.99 -1.33 -0.13
C ILE A 76 8.86 -2.83 0.11
N HIS A 77 9.97 -3.54 -0.05
CA HIS A 77 10.07 -4.99 0.18
C HIS A 77 9.03 -5.78 -0.63
N THR A 78 8.83 -5.39 -1.87
CA THR A 78 7.80 -5.99 -2.73
C THR A 78 8.23 -7.40 -3.15
N PRO A 79 7.46 -8.44 -2.80
CA PRO A 79 7.76 -9.81 -3.24
C PRO A 79 7.68 -9.92 -4.76
N ASP A 80 8.44 -10.88 -5.33
CA ASP A 80 8.52 -11.04 -6.78
C ASP A 80 7.16 -11.24 -7.43
N ILE A 81 6.29 -12.04 -6.83
CA ILE A 81 4.96 -12.28 -7.40
C ILE A 81 4.09 -11.00 -7.43
N VAL A 82 4.20 -10.18 -6.42
CA VAL A 82 3.47 -8.90 -6.35
C VAL A 82 4.07 -7.91 -7.34
N ARG A 83 5.39 -7.86 -7.43
CA ARG A 83 6.09 -7.00 -8.41
C ARG A 83 5.69 -7.36 -9.83
N GLU A 84 5.59 -8.65 -10.13
CA GLU A 84 5.16 -9.12 -11.45
C GLU A 84 3.75 -8.65 -11.77
N ILE A 85 2.84 -8.69 -10.80
CA ILE A 85 1.47 -8.20 -10.99
C ILE A 85 1.47 -6.70 -11.27
N PHE A 86 2.29 -5.92 -10.57
CA PHE A 86 2.42 -4.49 -10.86
C PHE A 86 2.94 -4.24 -12.28
N GLN A 87 3.91 -5.04 -12.73
CA GLN A 87 4.46 -4.91 -14.07
C GLN A 87 3.42 -5.24 -15.15
N ILE A 88 2.71 -6.34 -14.99
CA ILE A 88 1.70 -6.78 -15.96
C ILE A 88 0.56 -5.77 -16.07
N THR A 89 0.16 -5.16 -14.96
CA THR A 89 -0.93 -4.18 -14.94
C THR A 89 -0.48 -2.77 -15.30
N GLY A 90 0.83 -2.55 -15.50
CA GLY A 90 1.38 -1.22 -15.80
C GLY A 90 1.49 -0.30 -14.60
N LEU A 91 1.23 -0.79 -13.40
CA LEU A 91 1.23 0.04 -12.20
C LEU A 91 2.63 0.44 -11.72
N THR A 92 3.67 -0.22 -12.19
CA THR A 92 5.05 0.22 -11.91
C THR A 92 5.34 1.59 -12.50
N GLU A 93 4.58 2.01 -13.51
CA GLU A 93 4.71 3.35 -14.10
C GLU A 93 4.00 4.42 -13.28
N VAL A 94 3.08 4.02 -12.40
CA VAL A 94 2.25 4.94 -11.62
C VAL A 94 2.68 4.97 -10.17
N LEU A 95 3.02 3.80 -9.61
CA LEU A 95 3.39 3.65 -8.20
C LEU A 95 4.90 3.59 -8.04
N ASN A 96 5.39 4.14 -6.94
CA ASN A 96 6.81 4.05 -6.58
C ASN A 96 7.03 2.70 -5.87
N VAL A 97 7.45 1.70 -6.62
CA VAL A 97 7.64 0.32 -6.12
C VAL A 97 9.12 0.02 -5.97
N GLU A 98 9.51 -0.34 -4.76
CA GLU A 98 10.89 -0.69 -4.43
C GLU A 98 11.01 -2.14 -3.95
#